data_9b75f1e689e5d38bdfd6099b3fd92016
#
_entry.id   9b75f1e689e5d38bdfd6099b3fd92016
#
_cell.length_a   1.000
_cell.length_b   1.000
_cell.length_c   1.000
_cell.angle_alpha   90.00
_cell.angle_beta   90.00
_cell.angle_gamma   90.00
#
_symmetry.space_group_name_H-M   'P 1'
#
loop_
_entity.id
_entity.type
_entity.pdbx_description
1 polymer ?
#
loop_
_entity_poly.entity_id
_entity_poly.type
_entity_poly.pdbx_seq_one_letter_code
_entity_poly.pdbx_strand_id
1 'polypeptide(L)'
;MEFVTLDFETATTRQDSPCELGIAVVRGGVVREVRNWLIKPRQWPYFSPWNVAVHGITPNDVANAPRWEEVWEEALALLQGNTVVAHNAAFDMGVIRATLASHGQPNPTFQYFCSVSMARRVWPGRSTYNLKALCTAHGIPLKHHRAGNDAEATAELVLRAADQHRVESITGLLTGAQVKVGAFYPNGHRTPGGKVTPVEAWR
;
A
#
# COMPACT_ATOMS: atom_id res chain seq x y z
N MET A 1 7.08 14.57 10.39
CA MET A 1 6.08 13.49 10.19
C MET A 1 6.80 12.23 9.73
N GLU A 2 6.40 11.05 10.25
CA GLU A 2 7.04 9.76 9.99
C GLU A 2 5.95 8.75 9.60
N PHE A 3 6.06 8.11 8.45
CA PHE A 3 5.18 7.03 7.98
C PHE A 3 5.78 6.36 6.74
N VAL A 4 5.15 5.27 6.30
CA VAL A 4 5.54 4.53 5.10
C VAL A 4 4.30 4.34 4.23
N THR A 5 4.43 4.52 2.93
CA THR A 5 3.38 4.16 1.99
C THR A 5 3.75 2.91 1.21
N LEU A 6 2.77 2.15 0.79
CA LEU A 6 2.99 1.02 -0.09
C LEU A 6 1.90 0.90 -1.16
N ASP A 7 2.25 0.22 -2.24
CA ASP A 7 1.36 -0.13 -3.32
C ASP A 7 1.78 -1.47 -3.93
N PHE A 8 0.82 -2.29 -4.38
CA PHE A 8 1.06 -3.56 -5.03
C PHE A 8 0.48 -3.62 -6.43
N GLU A 9 1.22 -4.27 -7.34
CA GLU A 9 0.65 -4.82 -8.57
C GLU A 9 0.54 -6.34 -8.49
N THR A 10 -0.52 -6.90 -9.07
CA THR A 10 -0.78 -8.34 -9.03
C THR A 10 -0.81 -8.95 -10.43
N ALA A 11 -0.21 -10.12 -10.59
CA ALA A 11 -0.17 -10.85 -11.86
C ALA A 11 -1.55 -11.31 -12.34
N THR A 12 -2.47 -11.54 -11.39
CA THR A 12 -3.83 -12.03 -11.68
C THR A 12 -4.84 -11.33 -10.76
N THR A 13 -6.12 -11.63 -10.91
CA THR A 13 -7.19 -11.16 -10.01
C THR A 13 -7.10 -11.77 -8.61
N ARG A 14 -6.24 -12.76 -8.38
CA ARG A 14 -5.99 -13.33 -7.06
C ARG A 14 -5.08 -12.43 -6.26
N GLN A 15 -5.43 -12.17 -5.02
CA GLN A 15 -4.64 -11.33 -4.12
C GLN A 15 -3.30 -11.96 -3.71
N ASP A 16 -3.15 -13.28 -3.79
CA ASP A 16 -1.91 -14.02 -3.53
C ASP A 16 -0.96 -14.10 -4.74
N SER A 17 -1.05 -13.14 -5.66
CA SER A 17 -0.24 -13.10 -6.87
C SER A 17 0.53 -11.77 -7.06
N PRO A 18 1.18 -11.20 -6.01
CA PRO A 18 1.93 -9.96 -6.19
C PRO A 18 3.04 -10.14 -7.24
N CYS A 19 3.16 -9.17 -8.14
CA CYS A 19 4.22 -9.12 -9.16
C CYS A 19 5.09 -7.85 -9.07
N GLU A 20 4.65 -6.84 -8.35
CA GLU A 20 5.44 -5.67 -7.98
C GLU A 20 5.02 -5.17 -6.60
N LEU A 21 5.98 -4.67 -5.83
CA LEU A 21 5.77 -3.93 -4.58
C LEU A 21 6.55 -2.63 -4.64
N GLY A 22 5.86 -1.52 -4.37
CA GLY A 22 6.47 -0.23 -4.16
C GLY A 22 6.32 0.23 -2.71
N ILE A 23 7.37 0.84 -2.16
CA ILE A 23 7.36 1.43 -0.82
C ILE A 23 8.02 2.81 -0.89
N ALA A 24 7.38 3.83 -0.29
CA ALA A 24 8.00 5.11 -0.05
C ALA A 24 8.08 5.39 1.45
N VAL A 25 9.25 5.83 1.91
CA VAL A 25 9.55 6.09 3.33
C VAL A 25 9.60 7.59 3.55
N VAL A 26 8.74 8.09 4.42
CA VAL A 26 8.71 9.50 4.84
C VAL A 26 9.37 9.65 6.21
N ARG A 27 10.36 10.56 6.26
CA ARG A 27 11.06 10.95 7.49
C ARG A 27 11.23 12.45 7.53
N GLY A 28 10.94 13.06 8.68
CA GLY A 28 11.02 14.51 8.83
C GLY A 28 10.07 15.29 7.90
N GLY A 29 8.93 14.69 7.49
CA GLY A 29 7.96 15.33 6.61
C GLY A 29 8.36 15.38 5.12
N VAL A 30 9.35 14.59 4.69
CA VAL A 30 9.76 14.48 3.28
C VAL A 30 9.94 13.01 2.90
N VAL A 31 9.69 12.69 1.63
CA VAL A 31 10.01 11.38 1.06
C VAL A 31 11.53 11.24 1.00
N ARG A 32 12.09 10.29 1.74
CA ARG A 32 13.54 10.04 1.82
C ARG A 32 14.01 8.90 0.96
N GLU A 33 13.14 7.93 0.74
CA GLU A 33 13.49 6.70 0.03
C GLU A 33 12.24 6.19 -0.69
N VAL A 34 12.45 5.72 -1.92
CA VAL A 34 11.45 4.96 -2.69
C VAL A 34 12.12 3.66 -3.12
N ARG A 35 11.51 2.55 -2.81
CA ARG A 35 11.92 1.22 -3.28
C ARG A 35 10.86 0.61 -4.14
N ASN A 36 11.31 -0.18 -5.10
CA ASN A 36 10.44 -0.91 -5.99
C ASN A 36 11.04 -2.28 -6.28
N TRP A 37 10.29 -3.34 -6.02
CA TRP A 37 10.69 -4.71 -6.30
C TRP A 37 9.73 -5.35 -7.27
N LEU A 38 10.24 -5.89 -8.36
CA LEU A 38 9.53 -6.91 -9.13
C LEU A 38 9.54 -8.22 -8.32
N ILE A 39 8.45 -8.95 -8.38
CA ILE A 39 8.27 -10.20 -7.64
C ILE A 39 7.88 -11.30 -8.64
N LYS A 40 8.56 -12.44 -8.57
CA LYS A 40 8.12 -13.62 -9.31
C LYS A 40 6.97 -14.30 -8.56
N PRO A 41 5.71 -14.19 -9.04
CA PRO A 41 4.57 -14.75 -8.33
C PRO A 41 4.57 -16.28 -8.39
N ARG A 42 3.88 -16.92 -7.44
CA ARG A 42 3.75 -18.41 -7.42
C ARG A 42 3.10 -18.97 -8.67
N GLN A 43 2.19 -18.19 -9.29
CA GLN A 43 1.42 -18.56 -10.49
C GLN A 43 2.22 -18.41 -11.80
N TRP A 44 3.46 -17.89 -11.71
CA TRP A 44 4.28 -17.75 -12.92
C TRP A 44 4.36 -19.07 -13.73
N PRO A 45 4.24 -19.03 -15.06
CA PRO A 45 4.25 -17.84 -15.93
C PRO A 45 2.86 -17.24 -16.24
N TYR A 46 1.79 -17.64 -15.56
CA TYR A 46 0.45 -17.15 -15.86
C TYR A 46 0.21 -15.74 -15.32
N PHE A 47 -0.15 -14.84 -16.24
CA PHE A 47 -0.60 -13.47 -15.95
C PHE A 47 -1.96 -13.22 -16.60
N SER A 48 -2.84 -12.53 -15.91
CA SER A 48 -4.10 -12.08 -16.49
C SER A 48 -3.85 -10.98 -17.52
N PRO A 49 -4.37 -11.07 -18.74
CA PRO A 49 -4.23 -10.01 -19.74
C PRO A 49 -4.75 -8.65 -19.26
N TRP A 50 -5.79 -8.64 -18.42
CA TRP A 50 -6.33 -7.43 -17.82
C TRP A 50 -5.35 -6.75 -16.87
N ASN A 51 -4.69 -7.52 -16.02
CA ASN A 51 -3.70 -7.01 -15.10
C ASN A 51 -2.49 -6.46 -15.88
N VAL A 52 -2.00 -7.19 -16.87
CA VAL A 52 -0.92 -6.73 -17.77
C VAL A 52 -1.31 -5.43 -18.48
N ALA A 53 -2.55 -5.31 -18.95
CA ALA A 53 -3.03 -4.09 -19.61
C ALA A 53 -3.06 -2.87 -18.65
N VAL A 54 -3.19 -3.09 -17.34
CA VAL A 54 -3.17 -2.03 -16.31
C VAL A 54 -1.75 -1.59 -16.00
N HIS A 55 -0.87 -2.50 -15.58
CA HIS A 55 0.46 -2.15 -15.05
C HIS A 55 1.63 -2.39 -16.03
N GLY A 56 1.37 -3.10 -17.16
CA GLY A 56 2.37 -3.36 -18.19
C GLY A 56 3.41 -4.43 -17.85
N ILE A 57 3.37 -5.01 -16.65
CA ILE A 57 4.33 -6.04 -16.23
C ILE A 57 3.95 -7.38 -16.85
N THR A 58 4.89 -7.98 -17.58
CA THR A 58 4.70 -9.26 -18.25
C THR A 58 5.38 -10.41 -17.49
N PRO A 59 5.05 -11.69 -17.81
CA PRO A 59 5.77 -12.84 -17.24
C PRO A 59 7.29 -12.79 -17.47
N ASN A 60 7.74 -12.20 -18.58
CA ASN A 60 9.17 -12.09 -18.89
C ASN A 60 9.89 -11.11 -17.97
N ASP A 61 9.22 -10.01 -17.59
CA ASP A 61 9.82 -8.99 -16.73
C ASP A 61 10.15 -9.54 -15.33
N VAL A 62 9.38 -10.51 -14.86
CA VAL A 62 9.55 -11.13 -13.53
C VAL A 62 10.19 -12.52 -13.56
N ALA A 63 10.60 -13.00 -14.75
CA ALA A 63 11.14 -14.36 -14.88
C ALA A 63 12.35 -14.64 -13.97
N ASN A 64 13.21 -13.63 -13.79
CA ASN A 64 14.39 -13.66 -12.95
C ASN A 64 14.26 -12.79 -11.68
N ALA A 65 13.07 -12.28 -11.38
CA ALA A 65 12.82 -11.51 -10.17
C ALA A 65 12.90 -12.40 -8.92
N PRO A 66 13.22 -11.82 -7.76
CA PRO A 66 13.18 -12.53 -6.48
C PRO A 66 11.77 -13.05 -6.19
N ARG A 67 11.68 -14.02 -5.32
CA ARG A 67 10.39 -14.51 -4.83
C ARG A 67 9.87 -13.64 -3.69
N TRP A 68 8.59 -13.84 -3.36
CA TRP A 68 7.92 -13.12 -2.30
C TRP A 68 8.70 -13.09 -0.97
N GLU A 69 9.24 -14.21 -0.55
CA GLU A 69 9.92 -14.36 0.73
C GLU A 69 11.11 -13.41 0.86
N GLU A 70 11.91 -13.29 -0.19
CA GLU A 70 13.10 -12.43 -0.25
C GLU A 70 12.69 -10.95 -0.21
N VAL A 71 11.71 -10.57 -1.02
CA VAL A 71 11.20 -9.19 -1.08
C VAL A 71 10.50 -8.82 0.23
N TRP A 72 9.73 -9.75 0.80
CA TRP A 72 8.97 -9.47 2.02
C TRP A 72 9.86 -9.27 3.24
N GLU A 73 10.97 -9.97 3.34
CA GLU A 73 11.97 -9.75 4.41
C GLU A 73 12.50 -8.31 4.41
N GLU A 74 12.89 -7.80 3.23
CA GLU A 74 13.34 -6.40 3.08
C GLU A 74 12.21 -5.40 3.34
N ALA A 75 11.03 -5.65 2.77
CA ALA A 75 9.87 -4.78 2.93
C ALA A 75 9.41 -4.69 4.39
N LEU A 76 9.37 -5.83 5.08
CA LEU A 76 8.95 -5.90 6.48
C LEU A 76 9.82 -5.02 7.39
N ALA A 77 11.12 -4.94 7.13
CA ALA A 77 12.03 -4.08 7.87
C ALA A 77 11.65 -2.58 7.77
N LEU A 78 11.03 -2.17 6.66
CA LEU A 78 10.54 -0.80 6.46
C LEU A 78 9.14 -0.59 7.06
N LEU A 79 8.29 -1.61 7.06
CA LEU A 79 6.89 -1.50 7.48
C LEU A 79 6.73 -1.64 9.00
N GLN A 80 7.51 -2.52 9.63
CA GLN A 80 7.35 -2.86 11.04
C GLN A 80 7.58 -1.65 11.95
N GLY A 81 6.65 -1.41 12.88
CA GLY A 81 6.70 -0.28 13.81
C GLY A 81 6.34 1.08 13.20
N ASN A 82 6.09 1.15 11.89
CA ASN A 82 5.63 2.37 11.23
C ASN A 82 4.11 2.39 11.05
N THR A 83 3.55 3.59 10.86
CA THR A 83 2.20 3.74 10.31
C THR A 83 2.29 3.56 8.80
N VAL A 84 1.57 2.57 8.27
CA VAL A 84 1.55 2.24 6.85
C VAL A 84 0.34 2.88 6.17
N VAL A 85 0.52 3.36 4.95
CA VAL A 85 -0.55 3.95 4.16
C VAL A 85 -0.61 3.29 2.79
N ALA A 86 -1.81 3.01 2.31
CA ALA A 86 -2.02 2.60 0.93
C ALA A 86 -3.20 3.34 0.30
N HIS A 87 -3.17 3.52 -1.01
CA HIS A 87 -4.28 4.13 -1.74
C HIS A 87 -5.30 3.06 -2.12
N ASN A 88 -6.49 3.10 -1.49
CA ASN A 88 -7.44 1.98 -1.50
C ASN A 88 -6.93 0.74 -0.71
N ALA A 89 -6.44 0.99 0.49
CA ALA A 89 -5.72 0.05 1.35
C ALA A 89 -6.39 -1.34 1.54
N ALA A 90 -7.68 -1.48 1.25
CA ALA A 90 -8.35 -2.78 1.30
C ALA A 90 -7.74 -3.79 0.32
N PHE A 91 -7.27 -3.32 -0.84
CA PHE A 91 -6.59 -4.13 -1.83
C PHE A 91 -5.22 -4.58 -1.32
N ASP A 92 -4.35 -3.65 -0.95
CA ASP A 92 -2.97 -3.95 -0.56
C ASP A 92 -2.89 -4.79 0.73
N MET A 93 -3.74 -4.48 1.71
CA MET A 93 -3.83 -5.28 2.93
C MET A 93 -4.40 -6.67 2.65
N GLY A 94 -5.23 -6.81 1.63
CA GLY A 94 -5.70 -8.08 1.10
C GLY A 94 -4.57 -8.88 0.46
N VAL A 95 -3.72 -8.24 -0.36
CA VAL A 95 -2.54 -8.86 -0.98
C VAL A 95 -1.58 -9.37 0.09
N ILE A 96 -1.20 -8.52 1.07
CA ILE A 96 -0.35 -8.95 2.19
C ILE A 96 -0.93 -10.18 2.88
N ARG A 97 -2.18 -10.12 3.30
CA ARG A 97 -2.84 -11.21 4.03
C ARG A 97 -2.89 -12.50 3.23
N ALA A 98 -3.34 -12.43 1.96
CA ALA A 98 -3.49 -13.60 1.11
C ALA A 98 -2.14 -14.24 0.79
N THR A 99 -1.11 -13.42 0.56
CA THR A 99 0.23 -13.92 0.23
C THR A 99 0.90 -14.53 1.46
N LEU A 100 0.84 -13.88 2.62
CA LEU A 100 1.36 -14.47 3.87
C LEU A 100 0.71 -15.82 4.18
N ALA A 101 -0.63 -15.91 4.04
CA ALA A 101 -1.35 -17.17 4.25
C ALA A 101 -0.90 -18.26 3.25
N SER A 102 -0.75 -17.92 1.96
CA SER A 102 -0.34 -18.88 0.93
C SER A 102 1.12 -19.34 1.06
N HIS A 103 1.97 -18.57 1.75
CA HIS A 103 3.38 -18.88 2.03
C HIS A 103 3.61 -19.39 3.46
N GLY A 104 2.55 -19.51 4.29
CA GLY A 104 2.68 -19.95 5.68
C GLY A 104 3.51 -19.02 6.55
N GLN A 105 3.60 -17.74 6.19
CA GLN A 105 4.40 -16.75 6.90
C GLN A 105 3.62 -16.09 8.05
N PRO A 106 4.32 -15.66 9.12
CA PRO A 106 3.68 -14.99 10.24
C PRO A 106 3.17 -13.60 9.85
N ASN A 107 2.19 -13.14 10.60
CA ASN A 107 1.62 -11.81 10.46
C ASN A 107 2.62 -10.73 10.91
N PRO A 108 2.74 -9.62 10.18
CA PRO A 108 3.49 -8.45 10.63
C PRO A 108 2.77 -7.73 11.77
N THR A 109 3.44 -6.74 12.37
CA THR A 109 2.83 -5.84 13.34
C THR A 109 3.01 -4.40 12.90
N PHE A 110 1.92 -3.79 12.41
CA PHE A 110 1.86 -2.36 12.09
C PHE A 110 0.41 -1.86 12.07
N GLN A 111 0.25 -0.56 12.24
CA GLN A 111 -1.02 0.12 11.99
C GLN A 111 -1.06 0.65 10.56
N TYR A 112 -2.27 0.77 9.99
CA TYR A 112 -2.41 1.32 8.65
C TYR A 112 -3.69 2.15 8.50
N PHE A 113 -3.70 3.02 7.50
CA PHE A 113 -4.93 3.68 7.06
C PHE A 113 -4.99 3.79 5.54
N CYS A 114 -6.20 4.13 5.05
CA CYS A 114 -6.48 4.29 3.64
C CYS A 114 -6.43 5.76 3.25
N SER A 115 -5.57 6.13 2.30
CA SER A 115 -5.46 7.51 1.81
C SER A 115 -6.73 7.97 1.06
N VAL A 116 -7.51 7.06 0.46
CA VAL A 116 -8.84 7.40 -0.09
C VAL A 116 -9.80 7.86 1.01
N SER A 117 -9.81 7.15 2.14
CA SER A 117 -10.64 7.53 3.29
C SER A 117 -10.20 8.87 3.88
N MET A 118 -8.89 9.11 3.96
CA MET A 118 -8.32 10.40 4.34
C MET A 118 -8.74 11.51 3.36
N ALA A 119 -8.54 11.29 2.06
CA ALA A 119 -8.85 12.27 1.04
C ALA A 119 -10.33 12.69 1.02
N ARG A 120 -11.25 11.75 1.28
CA ARG A 120 -12.68 12.04 1.41
C ARG A 120 -13.00 12.96 2.60
N ARG A 121 -12.20 12.92 3.65
CA ARG A 121 -12.36 13.78 4.83
C ARG A 121 -11.71 15.14 4.65
N VAL A 122 -10.50 15.15 4.09
CA VAL A 122 -9.71 16.38 3.90
C VAL A 122 -10.24 17.20 2.72
N TRP A 123 -10.66 16.55 1.64
CA TRP A 123 -11.12 17.19 0.39
C TRP A 123 -12.50 16.67 -0.03
N PRO A 124 -13.57 16.95 0.74
CA PRO A 124 -14.91 16.45 0.45
C PRO A 124 -15.47 17.00 -0.87
N GLY A 125 -16.49 16.35 -1.41
CA GLY A 125 -17.25 16.83 -2.57
C GLY A 125 -16.62 16.58 -3.94
N ARG A 126 -15.56 15.78 -4.03
CA ARG A 126 -14.97 15.39 -5.32
C ARG A 126 -15.78 14.29 -6.00
N SER A 127 -15.85 14.31 -7.33
CA SER A 127 -16.51 13.28 -8.13
C SER A 127 -15.78 11.94 -8.07
N THR A 128 -14.46 11.95 -7.87
CA THR A 128 -13.62 10.77 -7.75
C THR A 128 -12.46 10.99 -6.79
N TYR A 129 -11.99 9.89 -6.19
CA TYR A 129 -10.87 9.84 -5.26
C TYR A 129 -9.81 8.84 -5.70
N ASN A 130 -9.72 8.51 -7.00
CA ASN A 130 -8.62 7.71 -7.51
C ASN A 130 -7.30 8.50 -7.45
N LEU A 131 -6.18 7.79 -7.39
CA LEU A 131 -4.86 8.39 -7.19
C LEU A 131 -4.55 9.44 -8.26
N LYS A 132 -4.78 9.10 -9.53
CA LYS A 132 -4.51 10.00 -10.67
C LYS A 132 -5.27 11.33 -10.55
N ALA A 133 -6.56 11.28 -10.24
CA ALA A 133 -7.38 12.50 -10.11
C ALA A 133 -6.93 13.37 -8.92
N LEU A 134 -6.58 12.74 -7.80
CA LEU A 134 -6.05 13.46 -6.65
C LEU A 134 -4.69 14.07 -6.94
N CYS A 135 -3.77 13.33 -7.55
CA CYS A 135 -2.45 13.84 -7.93
C CYS A 135 -2.56 15.04 -8.89
N THR A 136 -3.41 14.93 -9.93
CA THR A 136 -3.69 16.03 -10.86
C THR A 136 -4.20 17.28 -10.12
N ALA A 137 -5.16 17.09 -9.21
CA ALA A 137 -5.75 18.20 -8.47
C ALA A 137 -4.78 18.90 -7.50
N HIS A 138 -3.74 18.20 -7.05
CA HIS A 138 -2.75 18.72 -6.10
C HIS A 138 -1.37 18.97 -6.72
N GLY A 139 -1.23 18.88 -8.05
CA GLY A 139 0.01 19.14 -8.77
C GLY A 139 1.13 18.13 -8.44
N ILE A 140 0.75 16.87 -8.10
CA ILE A 140 1.69 15.80 -7.79
C ILE A 140 2.01 15.05 -9.09
N PRO A 141 3.29 15.00 -9.53
CA PRO A 141 3.68 14.19 -10.68
C PRO A 141 3.35 12.70 -10.44
N LEU A 142 2.77 12.04 -11.44
CA LEU A 142 2.44 10.63 -11.34
C LEU A 142 2.70 9.89 -12.65
N LYS A 143 3.59 8.92 -12.60
CA LYS A 143 3.74 7.89 -13.63
C LYS A 143 3.01 6.64 -13.15
N HIS A 144 1.69 6.64 -13.35
CA HIS A 144 0.76 5.68 -12.78
C HIS A 144 1.01 4.22 -13.23
N HIS A 145 0.60 3.27 -12.38
CA HIS A 145 0.74 1.82 -12.55
C HIS A 145 2.20 1.30 -12.51
N ARG A 146 3.01 1.95 -11.70
CA ARG A 146 4.28 1.44 -11.20
C ARG A 146 4.25 1.60 -9.69
N ALA A 147 4.29 0.49 -8.98
CA ALA A 147 4.02 0.45 -7.54
C ALA A 147 4.86 1.44 -6.72
N GLY A 148 6.14 1.64 -7.06
CA GLY A 148 7.00 2.64 -6.42
C GLY A 148 6.51 4.08 -6.62
N ASN A 149 6.07 4.42 -7.84
CA ASN A 149 5.57 5.76 -8.15
C ASN A 149 4.22 6.02 -7.48
N ASP A 150 3.34 5.01 -7.42
CA ASP A 150 2.03 5.11 -6.80
C ASP A 150 2.16 5.21 -5.26
N ALA A 151 3.13 4.49 -4.67
CA ALA A 151 3.50 4.65 -3.26
C ALA A 151 4.04 6.06 -2.97
N GLU A 152 4.97 6.59 -3.78
CA GLU A 152 5.51 7.94 -3.64
C GLU A 152 4.42 9.01 -3.75
N ALA A 153 3.58 8.92 -4.77
CA ALA A 153 2.47 9.84 -4.96
C ALA A 153 1.46 9.79 -3.81
N THR A 154 1.24 8.60 -3.24
CA THR A 154 0.42 8.43 -2.04
C THR A 154 1.05 9.13 -0.83
N ALA A 155 2.38 9.08 -0.68
CA ALA A 155 3.10 9.78 0.38
C ALA A 155 2.94 11.30 0.24
N GLU A 156 3.11 11.83 -0.97
CA GLU A 156 2.92 13.25 -1.25
C GLU A 156 1.48 13.72 -0.95
N LEU A 157 0.46 12.90 -1.28
CA LEU A 157 -0.93 13.21 -0.92
C LEU A 157 -1.13 13.31 0.60
N VAL A 158 -0.51 12.41 1.37
CA VAL A 158 -0.59 12.46 2.84
C VAL A 158 0.09 13.73 3.38
N LEU A 159 1.24 14.11 2.83
CA LEU A 159 1.93 15.34 3.21
C LEU A 159 1.11 16.58 2.88
N ARG A 160 0.46 16.66 1.70
CA ARG A 160 -0.48 17.74 1.35
C ARG A 160 -1.68 17.83 2.29
N ALA A 161 -2.20 16.67 2.70
CA ALA A 161 -3.29 16.62 3.67
C ALA A 161 -2.87 17.14 5.05
N ALA A 162 -1.67 16.80 5.49
CA ALA A 162 -1.11 17.28 6.75
C ALA A 162 -0.89 18.80 6.73
N ASP A 163 -0.37 19.33 5.63
CA ASP A 163 -0.17 20.75 5.42
C ASP A 163 -1.49 21.52 5.50
N GLN A 164 -2.53 21.03 4.83
CA GLN A 164 -3.86 21.63 4.89
C GLN A 164 -4.46 21.63 6.30
N HIS A 165 -4.22 20.59 7.09
CA HIS A 165 -4.63 20.51 8.49
C HIS A 165 -3.66 21.22 9.44
N ARG A 166 -2.54 21.75 8.95
CA ARG A 166 -1.48 22.41 9.75
C ARG A 166 -0.98 21.52 10.89
N VAL A 167 -0.71 20.24 10.58
CA VAL A 167 -0.22 19.24 11.53
C VAL A 167 1.10 18.66 11.10
N GLU A 168 1.99 18.40 12.05
CA GLU A 168 3.34 17.89 11.81
C GLU A 168 3.47 16.38 12.12
N SER A 169 2.40 15.73 12.57
CA SER A 169 2.39 14.32 12.93
C SER A 169 1.27 13.56 12.22
N ILE A 170 1.53 12.27 11.94
CA ILE A 170 0.49 11.40 11.37
C ILE A 170 -0.70 11.24 12.31
N THR A 171 -0.45 11.15 13.62
CA THR A 171 -1.50 11.08 14.65
C THR A 171 -2.37 12.34 14.63
N GLY A 172 -1.75 13.53 14.51
CA GLY A 172 -2.48 14.79 14.38
C GLY A 172 -3.39 14.81 13.16
N LEU A 173 -2.89 14.35 12.01
CA LEU A 173 -3.69 14.24 10.78
C LEU A 173 -4.87 13.27 10.95
N LEU A 174 -4.61 12.07 11.47
CA LEU A 174 -5.64 11.05 11.66
C LEU A 174 -6.73 11.51 12.61
N THR A 175 -6.36 12.19 13.69
CA THR A 175 -7.30 12.74 14.67
C THR A 175 -8.10 13.90 14.08
N GLY A 176 -7.42 14.88 13.48
CA GLY A 176 -8.04 16.07 12.90
C GLY A 176 -8.99 15.76 11.76
N ALA A 177 -8.62 14.83 10.88
CA ALA A 177 -9.45 14.37 9.77
C ALA A 177 -10.40 13.21 10.15
N GLN A 178 -10.40 12.75 11.39
CA GLN A 178 -11.22 11.61 11.87
C GLN A 178 -11.05 10.35 11.00
N VAL A 179 -9.80 10.05 10.62
CA VAL A 179 -9.47 8.87 9.82
C VAL A 179 -9.30 7.66 10.73
N LYS A 180 -10.02 6.59 10.42
CA LYS A 180 -9.92 5.33 11.16
C LYS A 180 -8.70 4.54 10.72
N VAL A 181 -8.06 3.84 11.67
CA VAL A 181 -6.92 2.97 11.44
C VAL A 181 -7.28 1.49 11.57
N GLY A 182 -6.68 0.68 10.71
CA GLY A 182 -6.61 -0.75 10.83
C GLY A 182 -5.29 -1.19 11.47
N ALA A 183 -5.12 -2.47 11.69
CA ALA A 183 -3.87 -3.03 12.22
C ALA A 183 -3.68 -4.49 11.80
N PHE A 184 -2.43 -4.85 11.52
CA PHE A 184 -1.94 -6.21 11.60
C PHE A 184 -1.33 -6.45 12.98
N TYR A 185 -1.52 -7.64 13.51
CA TYR A 185 -0.92 -8.12 14.76
C TYR A 185 -0.72 -9.64 14.68
N PRO A 186 0.10 -10.26 15.52
CA PRO A 186 0.51 -11.66 15.33
C PRO A 186 -0.64 -12.64 15.12
N ASN A 187 -1.76 -12.44 15.80
CA ASN A 187 -2.90 -13.36 15.78
C ASN A 187 -4.07 -12.87 14.90
N GLY A 188 -3.88 -11.84 14.07
CA GLY A 188 -4.99 -11.38 13.24
C GLY A 188 -4.78 -10.04 12.54
N HIS A 189 -5.90 -9.54 12.05
CA HIS A 189 -5.99 -8.29 11.33
C HIS A 189 -7.30 -7.58 11.71
N ARG A 190 -7.23 -6.29 11.96
CA ARG A 190 -8.39 -5.42 12.20
C ARG A 190 -8.48 -4.36 11.11
N THR A 191 -9.61 -4.30 10.43
CA THR A 191 -9.87 -3.25 9.42
C THR A 191 -10.11 -1.89 10.08
N PRO A 192 -9.97 -0.77 9.35
CA PRO A 192 -10.36 0.56 9.86
C PRO A 192 -11.84 0.65 10.28
N GLY A 193 -12.71 -0.23 9.75
CA GLY A 193 -14.11 -0.36 10.17
C GLY A 193 -14.32 -1.14 11.47
N GLY A 194 -13.26 -1.67 12.06
CA GLY A 194 -13.31 -2.43 13.31
C GLY A 194 -13.54 -3.94 13.16
N LYS A 195 -13.75 -4.45 11.93
CA LYS A 195 -13.85 -5.90 11.70
C LYS A 195 -12.54 -6.59 12.03
N VAL A 196 -12.58 -7.56 12.94
CA VAL A 196 -11.44 -8.40 13.31
C VAL A 196 -11.52 -9.71 12.53
N THR A 197 -10.38 -10.13 11.98
CA THR A 197 -10.24 -11.42 11.29
C THR A 197 -9.03 -12.14 11.89
N PRO A 198 -9.22 -13.24 12.64
CA PRO A 198 -8.11 -14.03 13.17
C PRO A 198 -7.35 -14.74 12.04
N VAL A 199 -6.09 -15.09 12.30
CA VAL A 199 -5.21 -15.72 11.29
C VAL A 199 -5.75 -17.06 10.79
N GLU A 200 -6.40 -17.84 11.67
CA GLU A 200 -6.99 -19.14 11.31
C GLU A 200 -8.08 -19.03 10.22
N ALA A 201 -8.71 -17.88 10.08
CA ALA A 201 -9.72 -17.62 9.06
C ALA A 201 -9.14 -17.27 7.68
N TRP A 202 -7.81 -17.27 7.51
CA TRP A 202 -7.14 -16.94 6.25
C TRP A 202 -6.68 -18.19 5.47
N ARG A 203 -6.83 -19.36 6.07
CA ARG A 203 -6.44 -20.66 5.47
C ARG A 203 -7.54 -21.26 4.60
#